data_71fb27f953d49eab5f6362b584cea10b
#
_entry.id   71fb27f953d49eab5f6362b584cea10b
#
_cell.length_a   1.000
_cell.length_b   1.000
_cell.length_c   1.000
_cell.angle_alpha   90.00
_cell.angle_beta   90.00
_cell.angle_gamma   90.00
#
_symmetry.space_group_name_H-M   'P 1'
#
loop_
_entity.id
_entity.type
_entity.pdbx_description
1 polymer ?
#
loop_
_entity_poly.entity_id
_entity_poly.type
_entity_poly.pdbx_seq_one_letter_code
_entity_poly.pdbx_strand_id
1 'polypeptide(L)'
;MPELRIDPFPCAAELNALFSAAWGSPHDRDFTPILSRSLAHIGAYQDDRLVGFVNVAWDGGIHAFILDTSVHPDMRRQGIATRMVRQATSLARERGAEWLHVDFEPHLTGFYRACGFRPTKAGLIKLM
;
A
#
# COMPACT_ATOMS: atom_id res chain seq x y z
N MET A 1 -8.98 -13.16 11.25
CA MET A 1 -8.78 -12.21 10.12
C MET A 1 -8.20 -10.92 10.64
N PRO A 2 -7.11 -10.41 10.06
CA PRO A 2 -6.50 -9.16 10.54
C PRO A 2 -7.45 -7.97 10.47
N GLU A 3 -7.29 -7.08 11.44
CA GLU A 3 -8.02 -5.81 11.52
C GLU A 3 -7.33 -4.77 10.64
N LEU A 4 -8.09 -4.04 9.84
CA LEU A 4 -7.56 -2.92 9.06
C LEU A 4 -7.76 -1.62 9.83
N ARG A 5 -6.68 -0.85 9.95
CA ARG A 5 -6.70 0.47 10.61
C ARG A 5 -6.34 1.54 9.59
N ILE A 6 -7.12 2.62 9.61
CA ILE A 6 -6.93 3.76 8.71
C ILE A 6 -5.99 4.76 9.38
N ASP A 7 -4.95 5.17 8.64
CA ASP A 7 -3.95 6.13 9.10
C ASP A 7 -3.37 5.82 10.49
N PRO A 8 -2.90 4.57 10.72
CA PRO A 8 -2.40 4.21 12.04
C PRO A 8 -1.03 4.80 12.35
N PHE A 9 -0.31 5.33 11.38
CA PHE A 9 1.05 5.83 11.52
C PHE A 9 1.99 4.84 12.20
N PRO A 10 2.22 3.65 11.60
CA PRO A 10 3.11 2.68 12.20
C PRO A 10 4.50 3.27 12.41
N CYS A 11 5.19 2.86 13.48
CA CYS A 11 6.54 3.34 13.71
C CYS A 11 7.53 2.74 12.71
N ALA A 12 8.71 3.34 12.60
CA ALA A 12 9.74 2.88 11.68
C ALA A 12 10.12 1.41 11.92
N ALA A 13 10.21 0.99 13.18
CA ALA A 13 10.56 -0.39 13.50
C ALA A 13 9.52 -1.38 12.95
N GLU A 14 8.22 -1.09 13.08
CA GLU A 14 7.16 -1.94 12.57
C GLU A 14 7.18 -2.03 11.05
N LEU A 15 7.29 -0.87 10.37
CA LEU A 15 7.32 -0.83 8.90
C LEU A 15 8.56 -1.50 8.33
N ASN A 16 9.73 -1.24 8.91
CA ASN A 16 10.96 -1.86 8.44
C ASN A 16 10.95 -3.38 8.65
N ALA A 17 10.39 -3.86 9.76
CA ALA A 17 10.23 -5.29 9.99
C ALA A 17 9.31 -5.93 8.95
N LEU A 18 8.16 -5.29 8.65
CA LEU A 18 7.24 -5.79 7.65
C LEU A 18 7.87 -5.82 6.26
N PHE A 19 8.50 -4.73 5.83
CA PHE A 19 9.10 -4.65 4.49
C PHE A 19 10.29 -5.60 4.34
N SER A 20 11.11 -5.75 5.38
CA SER A 20 12.22 -6.71 5.36
C SER A 20 11.69 -8.13 5.16
N ALA A 21 10.63 -8.50 5.86
CA ALA A 21 10.00 -9.81 5.73
C ALA A 21 9.33 -9.99 4.37
N ALA A 22 8.57 -8.99 3.92
CA ALA A 22 7.77 -9.11 2.71
C ALA A 22 8.63 -9.08 1.44
N TRP A 23 9.70 -8.29 1.41
CA TRP A 23 10.52 -8.08 0.21
C TRP A 23 11.84 -8.84 0.25
N GLY A 24 12.13 -9.53 1.36
CA GLY A 24 13.28 -10.42 1.45
C GLY A 24 14.64 -9.74 1.53
N SER A 25 14.69 -8.45 1.82
CA SER A 25 15.93 -7.71 2.00
C SER A 25 15.82 -6.75 3.17
N PRO A 26 16.96 -6.46 3.86
CA PRO A 26 16.91 -5.57 5.02
C PRO A 26 16.42 -4.17 4.65
N HIS A 27 15.59 -3.61 5.51
CA HIS A 27 15.08 -2.25 5.40
C HIS A 27 15.33 -1.51 6.70
N ASP A 28 15.85 -0.29 6.57
CA ASP A 28 16.09 0.61 7.69
C ASP A 28 15.86 2.04 7.20
N ARG A 29 14.60 2.47 7.21
CA ARG A 29 14.19 3.76 6.65
C ARG A 29 13.32 4.51 7.64
N ASP A 30 13.41 5.83 7.63
CA ASP A 30 12.45 6.71 8.30
C ASP A 30 11.27 6.96 7.37
N PHE A 31 10.08 6.56 7.80
CA PHE A 31 8.85 6.70 7.01
C PHE A 31 8.07 7.97 7.33
N THR A 32 8.52 8.77 8.29
CA THR A 32 7.83 10.00 8.67
C THR A 32 7.58 10.94 7.50
N PRO A 33 8.57 11.22 6.63
CA PRO A 33 8.32 12.09 5.46
C PRO A 33 7.28 11.51 4.50
N ILE A 34 7.27 10.20 4.32
CA ILE A 34 6.33 9.52 3.43
C ILE A 34 4.92 9.61 4.00
N LEU A 35 4.74 9.19 5.25
CA LEU A 35 3.42 9.16 5.89
C LEU A 35 2.83 10.57 6.07
N SER A 36 3.68 11.57 6.30
CA SER A 36 3.20 12.95 6.44
C SER A 36 2.63 13.53 5.14
N ARG A 37 2.97 12.93 4.01
CA ARG A 37 2.50 13.34 2.68
C ARG A 37 1.47 12.40 2.08
N SER A 38 1.10 11.35 2.77
CA SER A 38 0.07 10.41 2.30
C SER A 38 -1.31 11.07 2.28
N LEU A 39 -2.10 10.78 1.26
CA LEU A 39 -3.54 11.05 1.30
C LEU A 39 -4.19 10.14 2.34
N ALA A 40 -3.78 8.89 2.37
CA ALA A 40 -4.24 7.88 3.33
C ALA A 40 -3.23 6.74 3.37
N HIS A 41 -3.22 5.99 4.46
CA HIS A 41 -2.53 4.71 4.49
C HIS A 41 -3.33 3.73 5.35
N ILE A 42 -3.11 2.44 5.13
CA ILE A 42 -3.83 1.38 5.83
C ILE A 42 -2.82 0.39 6.37
N GLY A 43 -2.96 0.04 7.62
CA GLY A 43 -2.24 -1.05 8.24
C GLY A 43 -3.17 -2.20 8.54
N ALA A 44 -2.72 -3.43 8.30
CA ALA A 44 -3.41 -4.64 8.72
C ALA A 44 -2.72 -5.18 9.96
N TYR A 45 -3.47 -5.48 11.01
CA TYR A 45 -2.94 -5.88 12.30
C TYR A 45 -3.52 -7.22 12.74
N GLN A 46 -2.65 -8.11 13.17
CA GLN A 46 -3.01 -9.37 13.81
C GLN A 46 -2.42 -9.35 15.21
N ASP A 47 -3.28 -9.35 16.24
CA ASP A 47 -2.85 -9.26 17.66
C ASP A 47 -1.88 -8.08 17.89
N ASP A 48 -2.26 -6.92 17.39
CA ASP A 48 -1.50 -5.66 17.46
C ASP A 48 -0.15 -5.68 16.74
N ARG A 49 0.13 -6.71 15.94
CA ARG A 49 1.31 -6.78 15.09
C ARG A 49 0.95 -6.34 13.68
N LEU A 50 1.76 -5.46 13.11
CA LEU A 50 1.57 -5.01 11.72
C LEU A 50 1.94 -6.14 10.76
N VAL A 51 0.96 -6.63 10.01
CA VAL A 51 1.14 -7.74 9.05
C VAL A 51 0.83 -7.35 7.61
N GLY A 52 0.36 -6.15 7.37
CA GLY A 52 0.13 -5.62 6.02
C GLY A 52 0.12 -4.11 6.01
N PHE A 53 0.39 -3.54 4.85
CA PHE A 53 0.45 -2.09 4.70
C PHE A 53 0.19 -1.70 3.25
N VAL A 54 -0.45 -0.57 3.05
CA VAL A 54 -0.55 0.10 1.75
C VAL A 54 -0.56 1.61 1.97
N ASN A 55 0.19 2.32 1.13
CA ASN A 55 0.23 3.77 1.14
C ASN A 55 -0.53 4.31 -0.08
N VAL A 56 -1.28 5.38 0.13
CA VAL A 56 -1.88 6.17 -0.95
C VAL A 56 -1.21 7.53 -0.95
N ALA A 57 -0.27 7.72 -1.87
CA ALA A 57 0.35 9.03 -2.11
C ALA A 57 -0.57 9.86 -3.01
N TRP A 58 -0.33 11.17 -3.12
CA TRP A 58 -1.14 12.03 -3.98
C TRP A 58 -0.37 13.29 -4.38
N ASP A 59 -0.90 14.00 -5.36
CA ASP A 59 -0.29 15.24 -5.85
C ASP A 59 -0.85 16.50 -5.17
N GLY A 60 -1.70 16.34 -4.17
CA GLY A 60 -2.42 17.44 -3.55
C GLY A 60 -3.69 17.85 -4.30
N GLY A 61 -4.00 17.19 -5.41
CA GLY A 61 -5.16 17.45 -6.25
C GLY A 61 -5.99 16.19 -6.49
N ILE A 62 -6.23 15.87 -7.75
CA ILE A 62 -7.14 14.77 -8.11
C ILE A 62 -6.45 13.43 -8.37
N HIS A 63 -5.12 13.38 -8.36
CA HIS A 63 -4.37 12.15 -8.64
C HIS A 63 -3.82 11.53 -7.37
N ALA A 64 -4.11 10.24 -7.15
CA ALA A 64 -3.56 9.46 -6.07
C ALA A 64 -2.89 8.19 -6.61
N PHE A 65 -2.01 7.59 -5.82
CA PHE A 65 -1.13 6.50 -6.24
C PHE A 65 -1.05 5.45 -5.15
N ILE A 66 -1.31 4.18 -5.51
CA ILE A 66 -1.07 3.04 -4.61
C ILE A 66 0.43 2.73 -4.61
N LEU A 67 1.02 2.73 -3.44
CA LEU A 67 2.45 2.44 -3.25
C LEU A 67 2.66 1.49 -2.08
N ASP A 68 3.75 0.74 -2.14
CA ASP A 68 4.28 -0.06 -1.04
C ASP A 68 3.32 -1.12 -0.49
N THR A 69 2.41 -1.64 -1.31
CA THR A 69 1.50 -2.71 -0.89
C THR A 69 2.31 -3.93 -0.44
N SER A 70 2.14 -4.34 0.81
CA SER A 70 2.92 -5.42 1.40
C SER A 70 2.08 -6.24 2.36
N VAL A 71 2.30 -7.57 2.35
CA VAL A 71 1.70 -8.49 3.30
C VAL A 71 2.81 -9.40 3.83
N HIS A 72 2.86 -9.58 5.15
CA HIS A 72 3.83 -10.48 5.77
C HIS A 72 3.70 -11.88 5.16
N PRO A 73 4.82 -12.57 4.86
CA PRO A 73 4.76 -13.90 4.23
C PRO A 73 3.88 -14.91 4.94
N ASP A 74 3.83 -14.87 6.28
CA ASP A 74 3.02 -15.79 7.08
C ASP A 74 1.51 -15.55 6.93
N MET A 75 1.13 -14.41 6.37
CA MET A 75 -0.27 -13.99 6.28
C MET A 75 -0.78 -13.93 4.84
N ARG A 76 -0.02 -14.46 3.88
CA ARG A 76 -0.41 -14.47 2.47
C ARG A 76 -1.55 -15.43 2.20
N ARG A 77 -2.23 -15.25 1.05
CA ARG A 77 -3.35 -16.10 0.57
C ARG A 77 -4.59 -16.04 1.46
N GLN A 78 -4.77 -14.94 2.20
CA GLN A 78 -5.95 -14.72 3.04
C GLN A 78 -6.80 -13.54 2.56
N GLY A 79 -6.48 -12.96 1.41
CA GLY A 79 -7.22 -11.83 0.86
C GLY A 79 -6.94 -10.49 1.54
N ILE A 80 -5.89 -10.39 2.36
CA ILE A 80 -5.55 -9.15 3.08
C ILE A 80 -5.21 -8.03 2.11
N ALA A 81 -4.36 -8.30 1.11
CA ALA A 81 -3.98 -7.30 0.12
C ALA A 81 -5.20 -6.76 -0.63
N THR A 82 -6.11 -7.64 -1.05
CA THR A 82 -7.35 -7.25 -1.72
C THR A 82 -8.19 -6.32 -0.85
N ARG A 83 -8.35 -6.68 0.42
CA ARG A 83 -9.11 -5.85 1.39
C ARG A 83 -8.47 -4.47 1.56
N MET A 84 -7.14 -4.43 1.70
CA MET A 84 -6.42 -3.17 1.86
C MET A 84 -6.54 -2.28 0.62
N VAL A 85 -6.33 -2.83 -0.57
CA VAL A 85 -6.40 -2.06 -1.82
C VAL A 85 -7.81 -1.54 -2.06
N ARG A 86 -8.84 -2.34 -1.77
CA ARG A 86 -10.24 -1.90 -1.91
C ARG A 86 -10.57 -0.79 -0.93
N GLN A 87 -10.12 -0.89 0.32
CA GLN A 87 -10.34 0.18 1.29
C GLN A 87 -9.56 1.43 0.92
N ALA A 88 -8.32 1.29 0.45
CA ALA A 88 -7.52 2.41 -0.02
C ALA A 88 -8.23 3.14 -1.18
N THR A 89 -8.82 2.39 -2.10
CA THR A 89 -9.59 2.96 -3.21
C THR A 89 -10.77 3.79 -2.72
N SER A 90 -11.53 3.24 -1.76
CA SER A 90 -12.66 3.96 -1.17
C SER A 90 -12.23 5.23 -0.47
N LEU A 91 -11.15 5.17 0.31
CA LEU A 91 -10.61 6.34 1.02
C LEU A 91 -10.11 7.40 0.06
N ALA A 92 -9.41 7.01 -1.01
CA ALA A 92 -8.93 7.95 -2.01
C ALA A 92 -10.09 8.72 -2.62
N ARG A 93 -11.18 8.01 -2.96
CA ARG A 93 -12.40 8.63 -3.49
C ARG A 93 -13.03 9.59 -2.49
N GLU A 94 -13.19 9.16 -1.25
CA GLU A 94 -13.79 9.99 -0.18
C GLU A 94 -12.98 11.25 0.08
N ARG A 95 -11.67 11.18 -0.07
CA ARG A 95 -10.75 12.29 0.20
C ARG A 95 -10.43 13.15 -1.03
N GLY A 96 -11.17 12.97 -2.12
CA GLY A 96 -11.18 13.89 -3.25
C GLY A 96 -10.37 13.48 -4.48
N ALA A 97 -9.74 12.32 -4.47
CA ALA A 97 -9.06 11.84 -5.67
C ALA A 97 -10.07 11.41 -6.73
N GLU A 98 -9.80 11.74 -7.98
CA GLU A 98 -10.60 11.30 -9.12
C GLU A 98 -9.92 10.16 -9.86
N TRP A 99 -8.59 10.06 -9.77
CA TRP A 99 -7.81 9.03 -10.45
C TRP A 99 -6.90 8.34 -9.44
N LEU A 100 -6.94 7.01 -9.43
CA LEU A 100 -6.05 6.19 -8.61
C LEU A 100 -5.15 5.40 -9.55
N HIS A 101 -3.84 5.62 -9.42
CA HIS A 101 -2.81 5.00 -10.24
C HIS A 101 -2.13 3.88 -9.47
N VAL A 102 -1.67 2.86 -10.18
CA VAL A 102 -0.78 1.84 -9.64
C VAL A 102 0.14 1.34 -10.76
N ASP A 103 1.42 1.17 -10.44
CA ASP A 103 2.32 0.41 -11.30
C ASP A 103 2.72 -0.88 -10.58
N PHE A 104 2.92 -1.95 -11.33
CA PHE A 104 3.14 -3.26 -10.75
C PHE A 104 3.86 -4.17 -11.74
N GLU A 105 4.49 -5.22 -11.20
CA GLU A 105 5.11 -6.25 -12.01
C GLU A 105 4.05 -7.03 -12.80
N PRO A 106 4.39 -7.51 -14.02
CA PRO A 106 3.40 -8.17 -14.89
C PRO A 106 2.62 -9.32 -14.25
N HIS A 107 3.24 -10.06 -13.33
CA HIS A 107 2.56 -11.19 -12.67
C HIS A 107 1.44 -10.75 -11.73
N LEU A 108 1.35 -9.45 -11.40
CA LEU A 108 0.30 -8.90 -10.54
C LEU A 108 -0.89 -8.32 -11.32
N THR A 109 -0.87 -8.41 -12.65
CA THR A 109 -1.94 -7.89 -13.51
C THR A 109 -3.32 -8.41 -13.09
N GLY A 110 -3.45 -9.71 -12.87
CA GLY A 110 -4.71 -10.31 -12.46
C GLY A 110 -5.21 -9.80 -11.12
N PHE A 111 -4.28 -9.63 -10.17
CA PHE A 111 -4.61 -9.10 -8.85
C PHE A 111 -5.20 -7.68 -8.93
N TYR A 112 -4.50 -6.78 -9.61
CA TYR A 112 -4.96 -5.38 -9.68
C TYR A 112 -6.20 -5.24 -10.55
N ARG A 113 -6.33 -6.05 -11.61
CA ARG A 113 -7.57 -6.08 -12.40
C ARG A 113 -8.76 -6.50 -11.54
N ALA A 114 -8.60 -7.51 -10.69
CA ALA A 114 -9.64 -7.95 -9.77
C ALA A 114 -10.00 -6.88 -8.74
N CYS A 115 -9.07 -5.99 -8.41
CA CYS A 115 -9.33 -4.83 -7.54
C CYS A 115 -10.00 -3.67 -8.26
N GLY A 116 -10.24 -3.78 -9.57
CA GLY A 116 -10.95 -2.77 -10.36
C GLY A 116 -10.07 -1.87 -11.22
N PHE A 117 -8.76 -2.10 -11.25
CA PHE A 117 -7.86 -1.29 -12.08
C PHE A 117 -7.95 -1.70 -13.54
N ARG A 118 -8.09 -0.70 -14.41
CA ARG A 118 -8.04 -0.89 -15.85
C ARG A 118 -6.59 -0.72 -16.32
N PRO A 119 -6.01 -1.69 -17.03
CA PRO A 119 -4.64 -1.57 -17.51
C PRO A 119 -4.47 -0.38 -18.47
N THR A 120 -3.38 0.37 -18.28
CA THR A 120 -2.96 1.44 -19.19
C THR A 120 -1.47 1.27 -19.43
N LYS A 121 -0.97 1.97 -20.45
CA LYS A 121 0.49 2.02 -20.66
C LYS A 121 1.08 3.07 -19.74
N ALA A 122 2.08 2.68 -18.97
CA ALA A 122 2.81 3.55 -18.07
C ALA A 122 4.29 3.25 -18.19
N GLY A 123 5.13 4.16 -17.73
CA GLY A 123 6.58 3.96 -17.79
C GLY A 123 7.25 4.41 -16.51
N LEU A 124 8.42 3.83 -16.24
CA LEU A 124 9.26 4.19 -15.10
C LEU A 124 10.65 4.54 -15.58
N ILE A 125 11.27 5.54 -14.97
CA ILE A 125 12.69 5.85 -15.15
C ILE A 125 13.32 5.77 -13.77
N LYS A 126 14.35 4.92 -13.64
CA LYS A 126 15.14 4.90 -12.41
C LYS A 126 16.13 6.05 -12.44
N LEU A 127 16.06 6.96 -11.47
CA LEU A 127 16.88 8.16 -11.47
C LEU A 127 18.23 7.99 -10.79
N MET A 128 18.39 6.97 -9.98
CA MET A 128 19.67 6.66 -9.29
C MET A 128 19.91 5.17 -9.18
#